data_8e258054d6ac1511997820271efd8bd6
#
_entry.id   8e258054d6ac1511997820271efd8bd6
#
_cell.length_a   1.000
_cell.length_b   1.000
_cell.length_c   1.000
_cell.angle_alpha   90.00
_cell.angle_beta   90.00
_cell.angle_gamma   90.00
#
_symmetry.space_group_name_H-M   'P 1'
#
loop_
_entity.id
_entity.type
_entity.pdbx_description
1 polymer ?
#
loop_
_entity_poly.entity_id
_entity_poly.type
_entity_poly.pdbx_seq_one_letter_code
_entity_poly.pdbx_strand_id
1 'polypeptide(L)'
;GIRYAQESRGLGDVYKRQIIDNHVRGLRFTRNYGKSAALHAGFQICTGDVVITMDADLQDSPDEIPKLHRMITEEGYHMVSGWKKIRHDPLEKRIPSKFFNWVTRIFSGIKLHDFNCGLKAYQNRVIKSINVYGERHRYIPLLVKWSGYKKITETVVVHQARKYGVTKFGFERYITGFLDLLSVSFITRFRKNPMHFFGLLGIMSFVSGFGITLFLVVDKILNQYYGLPTRDVVDQPIFFLALVALIIGVQLFLSGFLAEMVIQSSPNKHDYQIEEEIKLNA
;
A
#
# COMPACT_ATOMS: atom_id res chain seq x y z
N GLY A 1 0.77 -28.61 2.07
CA GLY A 1 1.59 -28.24 0.99
C GLY A 1 0.84 -27.76 -0.23
N ILE A 2 0.45 -26.48 -0.25
CA ILE A 2 -0.18 -25.89 -1.44
C ILE A 2 0.93 -25.48 -2.40
N ARG A 3 1.51 -26.43 -3.10
CA ARG A 3 2.55 -26.22 -4.11
C ARG A 3 2.00 -25.73 -5.44
N TYR A 4 0.66 -25.65 -5.60
CA TYR A 4 0.03 -25.75 -6.91
C TYR A 4 -1.12 -24.81 -7.16
N ALA A 5 -1.16 -23.66 -6.52
CA ALA A 5 -2.09 -22.61 -6.93
C ALA A 5 -1.81 -22.08 -8.37
N GLN A 6 -0.71 -22.52 -9.01
CA GLN A 6 -0.33 -22.11 -10.37
C GLN A 6 -0.45 -23.21 -11.42
N GLU A 7 -0.61 -24.48 -11.06
CA GLU A 7 -0.71 -25.57 -12.05
C GLU A 7 -1.92 -26.46 -11.77
N SER A 8 -2.59 -26.88 -12.82
CA SER A 8 -3.79 -27.75 -12.77
C SER A 8 -3.58 -29.12 -12.09
N ARG A 9 -2.34 -29.54 -11.90
CA ARG A 9 -1.97 -30.79 -11.22
C ARG A 9 -2.14 -30.73 -9.69
N GLY A 10 -2.14 -29.54 -9.09
CA GLY A 10 -2.18 -29.37 -7.64
C GLY A 10 -3.53 -29.67 -6.98
N LEU A 11 -4.63 -29.57 -7.70
CA LEU A 11 -5.94 -29.93 -7.14
C LEU A 11 -6.06 -31.44 -6.85
N GLY A 12 -5.42 -32.31 -7.64
CA GLY A 12 -5.38 -33.73 -7.37
C GLY A 12 -4.81 -34.06 -5.99
N ASP A 13 -3.79 -33.35 -5.56
CA ASP A 13 -3.18 -33.54 -4.24
C ASP A 13 -4.05 -32.94 -3.12
N VAL A 14 -4.76 -31.85 -3.37
CA VAL A 14 -5.75 -31.29 -2.41
C VAL A 14 -6.91 -32.26 -2.22
N TYR A 15 -7.46 -32.80 -3.29
CA TYR A 15 -8.53 -33.82 -3.21
C TYR A 15 -8.08 -35.08 -2.47
N LYS A 16 -6.89 -35.58 -2.76
CA LYS A 16 -6.33 -36.73 -2.02
C LYS A 16 -6.18 -36.44 -0.55
N ARG A 17 -5.73 -35.24 -0.16
CA ARG A 17 -5.60 -34.84 1.22
C ARG A 17 -6.94 -34.60 1.91
N GLN A 18 -7.95 -34.08 1.21
CA GLN A 18 -9.31 -33.95 1.75
C GLN A 18 -9.96 -35.28 2.11
N ILE A 19 -9.61 -36.36 1.42
CA ILE A 19 -10.05 -37.73 1.76
C ILE A 19 -9.46 -38.17 3.11
N ILE A 20 -8.25 -37.71 3.41
CA ILE A 20 -7.51 -38.08 4.64
C ILE A 20 -7.83 -37.11 5.79
N ASP A 21 -8.03 -35.82 5.47
CA ASP A 21 -8.23 -34.74 6.45
C ASP A 21 -9.32 -33.76 5.97
N ASN A 22 -10.47 -33.81 6.60
CA ASN A 22 -11.63 -32.96 6.30
C ASN A 22 -11.41 -31.47 6.57
N HIS A 23 -10.32 -31.09 7.27
CA HIS A 23 -9.97 -29.70 7.54
C HIS A 23 -9.26 -29.04 6.34
N VAL A 24 -8.78 -29.85 5.38
CA VAL A 24 -8.13 -29.32 4.17
C VAL A 24 -9.19 -28.81 3.18
N ARG A 25 -9.11 -27.54 2.83
CA ARG A 25 -9.98 -26.89 1.83
C ARG A 25 -9.14 -26.31 0.70
N GLY A 26 -9.67 -26.28 -0.51
CA GLY A 26 -9.01 -25.71 -1.69
C GLY A 26 -9.93 -24.76 -2.45
N LEU A 27 -9.35 -23.64 -2.90
CA LEU A 27 -9.97 -22.72 -3.83
C LEU A 27 -9.21 -22.75 -5.15
N ARG A 28 -9.92 -22.90 -6.26
CA ARG A 28 -9.37 -22.84 -7.59
C ARG A 28 -9.92 -21.64 -8.36
N PHE A 29 -9.03 -20.80 -8.85
CA PHE A 29 -9.40 -19.75 -9.78
C PHE A 29 -9.44 -20.26 -11.23
N THR A 30 -10.26 -19.65 -12.07
CA THR A 30 -10.33 -19.94 -13.50
C THR A 30 -9.05 -19.54 -14.25
N ARG A 31 -8.33 -18.54 -13.73
CA ARG A 31 -7.03 -18.09 -14.23
C ARG A 31 -6.19 -17.55 -13.07
N ASN A 32 -4.95 -17.18 -13.33
CA ASN A 32 -4.11 -16.49 -12.34
C ASN A 32 -4.58 -15.03 -12.15
N TYR A 33 -5.17 -14.72 -11.00
CA TYR A 33 -5.58 -13.38 -10.57
C TYR A 33 -4.58 -12.70 -9.64
N GLY A 34 -3.44 -13.34 -9.39
CA GLY A 34 -2.38 -12.83 -8.52
C GLY A 34 -2.58 -13.15 -7.03
N LYS A 35 -1.53 -12.83 -6.25
CA LYS A 35 -1.44 -13.17 -4.83
C LYS A 35 -2.50 -12.46 -3.98
N SER A 36 -2.80 -11.21 -4.29
CA SER A 36 -3.80 -10.43 -3.53
C SER A 36 -5.20 -11.02 -3.62
N ALA A 37 -5.62 -11.44 -4.81
CA ALA A 37 -6.90 -12.10 -5.01
C ALA A 37 -6.98 -13.43 -4.25
N ALA A 38 -5.88 -14.21 -4.27
CA ALA A 38 -5.81 -15.47 -3.54
C ALA A 38 -5.92 -15.27 -2.02
N LEU A 39 -5.22 -14.27 -1.47
CA LEU A 39 -5.32 -13.91 -0.06
C LEU A 39 -6.72 -13.41 0.31
N HIS A 40 -7.30 -12.53 -0.52
CA HIS A 40 -8.64 -12.03 -0.27
C HIS A 40 -9.68 -13.15 -0.24
N ALA A 41 -9.68 -14.04 -1.23
CA ALA A 41 -10.58 -15.19 -1.27
C ALA A 41 -10.39 -16.12 -0.05
N GLY A 42 -9.14 -16.38 0.33
CA GLY A 42 -8.81 -17.14 1.54
C GLY A 42 -9.34 -16.47 2.81
N PHE A 43 -9.15 -15.16 2.96
CA PHE A 43 -9.63 -14.38 4.11
C PHE A 43 -11.16 -14.39 4.23
N GLN A 44 -11.88 -14.42 3.10
CA GLN A 44 -13.34 -14.49 3.14
C GLN A 44 -13.86 -15.81 3.71
N ILE A 45 -13.21 -16.94 3.43
CA ILE A 45 -13.68 -18.27 3.84
C ILE A 45 -13.11 -18.75 5.17
N CYS A 46 -12.07 -18.10 5.71
CA CYS A 46 -11.49 -18.47 7.00
C CYS A 46 -12.47 -18.22 8.14
N THR A 47 -12.60 -19.21 9.05
CA THR A 47 -13.52 -19.19 10.21
C THR A 47 -12.80 -19.28 11.56
N GLY A 48 -11.52 -19.67 11.59
CA GLY A 48 -10.75 -19.78 12.84
C GLY A 48 -10.44 -18.39 13.43
N ASP A 49 -10.28 -18.30 14.75
CA ASP A 49 -9.99 -17.06 15.49
C ASP A 49 -8.65 -16.43 15.11
N VAL A 50 -7.67 -17.27 14.81
CA VAL A 50 -6.35 -16.88 14.32
C VAL A 50 -6.16 -17.38 12.89
N VAL A 51 -5.77 -16.50 12.01
CA VAL A 51 -5.48 -16.84 10.62
C VAL A 51 -4.00 -16.60 10.34
N ILE A 52 -3.33 -17.61 9.79
CA ILE A 52 -1.90 -17.54 9.46
C ILE A 52 -1.74 -17.74 7.95
N THR A 53 -1.06 -16.78 7.30
CA THR A 53 -0.67 -16.89 5.90
C THR A 53 0.76 -17.41 5.80
N MET A 54 1.02 -18.26 4.81
CA MET A 54 2.35 -18.79 4.52
C MET A 54 2.51 -19.00 3.01
N ASP A 55 3.69 -18.71 2.47
CA ASP A 55 3.99 -18.97 1.06
C ASP A 55 4.23 -20.48 0.83
N ALA A 56 3.71 -21.01 -0.28
CA ALA A 56 3.77 -22.43 -0.61
C ALA A 56 5.10 -22.87 -1.28
N ASP A 57 6.13 -22.02 -1.24
CA ASP A 57 7.43 -22.28 -1.88
C ASP A 57 8.44 -22.98 -0.96
N LEU A 58 7.99 -23.44 0.20
CA LEU A 58 8.76 -24.16 1.22
C LEU A 58 9.96 -23.36 1.78
N GLN A 59 9.93 -22.04 1.68
CA GLN A 59 10.95 -21.19 2.29
C GLN A 59 10.62 -20.82 3.75
N ASP A 60 9.35 -20.79 4.11
CA ASP A 60 8.89 -20.52 5.48
C ASP A 60 8.72 -21.85 6.25
N SER A 61 9.17 -21.91 7.52
CA SER A 61 9.01 -23.11 8.35
C SER A 61 7.66 -23.14 9.06
N PRO A 62 6.91 -24.26 8.98
CA PRO A 62 5.70 -24.44 9.77
C PRO A 62 5.94 -24.42 11.29
N ASP A 63 7.16 -24.69 11.76
CA ASP A 63 7.52 -24.69 13.19
C ASP A 63 7.38 -23.31 13.85
N GLU A 64 7.30 -22.26 13.05
CA GLU A 64 7.04 -20.88 13.54
C GLU A 64 5.55 -20.64 13.87
N ILE A 65 4.63 -21.49 13.39
CA ILE A 65 3.19 -21.33 13.56
C ILE A 65 2.78 -21.26 15.04
N PRO A 66 3.23 -22.16 15.94
CA PRO A 66 2.84 -22.11 17.35
C PRO A 66 3.24 -20.81 18.05
N LYS A 67 4.41 -20.28 17.71
CA LYS A 67 4.90 -18.99 18.25
C LYS A 67 4.03 -17.84 17.79
N LEU A 68 3.74 -17.76 16.49
CA LEU A 68 2.89 -16.72 15.91
C LEU A 68 1.47 -16.77 16.48
N HIS A 69 0.92 -17.98 16.65
CA HIS A 69 -0.40 -18.19 17.24
C HIS A 69 -0.45 -17.65 18.67
N ARG A 70 0.54 -17.98 19.51
CA ARG A 70 0.63 -17.51 20.90
C ARG A 70 0.68 -15.99 20.99
N MET A 71 1.45 -15.34 20.13
CA MET A 71 1.52 -13.86 20.09
C MET A 71 0.16 -13.21 19.80
N ILE A 72 -0.69 -13.86 18.98
CA ILE A 72 -2.05 -13.35 18.71
C ILE A 72 -2.98 -13.63 19.90
N THR A 73 -2.96 -14.85 20.47
CA THR A 73 -3.94 -15.29 21.48
C THR A 73 -3.60 -14.80 22.88
N GLU A 74 -2.33 -14.89 23.30
CA GLU A 74 -1.90 -14.58 24.66
C GLU A 74 -1.40 -13.14 24.81
N GLU A 75 -0.63 -12.63 23.83
CA GLU A 75 -0.08 -11.27 23.88
C GLU A 75 -1.03 -10.22 23.29
N GLY A 76 -2.12 -10.66 22.64
CA GLY A 76 -3.20 -9.81 22.15
C GLY A 76 -2.82 -8.92 20.97
N TYR A 77 -1.82 -9.31 20.17
CA TYR A 77 -1.51 -8.60 18.93
C TYR A 77 -2.61 -8.79 17.89
N HIS A 78 -2.90 -7.73 17.14
CA HIS A 78 -3.86 -7.79 16.05
C HIS A 78 -3.26 -8.47 14.81
N MET A 79 -1.95 -8.24 14.60
CA MET A 79 -1.16 -8.82 13.52
C MET A 79 0.29 -9.00 13.95
N VAL A 80 0.87 -10.13 13.55
CA VAL A 80 2.30 -10.42 13.71
C VAL A 80 2.88 -10.75 12.33
N SER A 81 3.95 -10.06 11.93
CA SER A 81 4.69 -10.33 10.68
C SER A 81 5.96 -11.14 10.97
N GLY A 82 6.28 -12.09 10.13
CA GLY A 82 7.61 -12.69 10.15
C GLY A 82 8.68 -11.68 9.70
N TRP A 83 9.84 -11.73 10.34
CA TRP A 83 11.03 -11.00 9.92
C TRP A 83 12.14 -11.97 9.54
N LYS A 84 12.44 -12.03 8.23
CA LYS A 84 13.54 -12.83 7.69
C LYS A 84 14.87 -12.12 7.93
N LYS A 85 15.40 -12.21 9.17
CA LYS A 85 16.63 -11.52 9.59
C LYS A 85 17.84 -11.99 8.77
N ILE A 86 17.96 -13.30 8.57
CA ILE A 86 18.98 -13.92 7.72
C ILE A 86 18.32 -14.24 6.38
N ARG A 87 18.75 -13.56 5.31
CA ARG A 87 18.23 -13.78 3.96
C ARG A 87 19.30 -14.40 3.09
N HIS A 88 18.98 -15.52 2.46
CA HIS A 88 19.81 -16.19 1.48
C HIS A 88 19.60 -15.65 0.04
N ASP A 89 18.93 -14.50 -0.10
CA ASP A 89 18.68 -13.86 -1.38
C ASP A 89 19.93 -13.14 -1.94
N PRO A 90 20.13 -13.07 -3.28
CA PRO A 90 21.17 -12.29 -3.94
C PRO A 90 21.12 -10.79 -3.54
N LEU A 91 22.30 -10.12 -3.54
CA LEU A 91 22.44 -8.70 -3.16
C LEU A 91 21.55 -7.78 -3.99
N GLU A 92 21.37 -8.06 -5.28
CA GLU A 92 20.50 -7.31 -6.21
C GLU A 92 19.04 -7.22 -5.73
N LYS A 93 18.57 -8.22 -4.97
CA LYS A 93 17.22 -8.23 -4.40
C LYS A 93 17.16 -7.61 -3.00
N ARG A 94 18.27 -7.65 -2.26
CA ARG A 94 18.32 -7.16 -0.87
C ARG A 94 18.29 -5.64 -0.78
N ILE A 95 19.01 -4.93 -1.67
CA ILE A 95 19.13 -3.46 -1.64
C ILE A 95 17.78 -2.81 -1.93
N PRO A 96 17.07 -3.12 -3.05
CA PRO A 96 15.75 -2.53 -3.31
C PRO A 96 14.70 -2.89 -2.25
N SER A 97 14.75 -4.10 -1.70
CA SER A 97 13.85 -4.50 -0.62
C SER A 97 14.08 -3.71 0.66
N LYS A 98 15.34 -3.42 1.03
CA LYS A 98 15.66 -2.57 2.18
C LYS A 98 15.17 -1.14 1.97
N PHE A 99 15.39 -0.56 0.79
CA PHE A 99 14.91 0.77 0.45
C PHE A 99 13.38 0.84 0.52
N PHE A 100 12.69 -0.11 -0.09
CA PHE A 100 11.23 -0.24 -0.02
C PHE A 100 10.73 -0.30 1.43
N ASN A 101 11.31 -1.17 2.26
CA ASN A 101 10.92 -1.31 3.66
C ASN A 101 11.19 -0.02 4.46
N TRP A 102 12.30 0.66 4.19
CA TRP A 102 12.64 1.93 4.83
C TRP A 102 11.63 3.03 4.50
N VAL A 103 11.30 3.21 3.22
CA VAL A 103 10.30 4.21 2.78
C VAL A 103 8.92 3.85 3.33
N THR A 104 8.50 2.58 3.22
CA THR A 104 7.20 2.14 3.76
C THR A 104 7.11 2.37 5.27
N ARG A 105 8.20 2.17 6.02
CA ARG A 105 8.26 2.45 7.46
C ARG A 105 8.05 3.93 7.78
N ILE A 106 8.71 4.82 7.04
CA ILE A 106 8.56 6.28 7.23
C ILE A 106 7.12 6.70 6.98
N PHE A 107 6.54 6.30 5.85
CA PHE A 107 5.20 6.73 5.46
C PHE A 107 4.09 6.06 6.29
N SER A 108 4.26 4.79 6.66
CA SER A 108 3.26 4.07 7.45
C SER A 108 3.34 4.37 8.94
N GLY A 109 4.53 4.75 9.44
CA GLY A 109 4.80 4.84 10.88
C GLY A 109 4.65 3.48 11.59
N ILE A 110 4.83 2.36 10.88
CA ILE A 110 4.81 1.00 11.42
C ILE A 110 6.26 0.52 11.56
N LYS A 111 6.66 0.07 12.74
CA LYS A 111 8.03 -0.37 13.03
C LYS A 111 8.24 -1.84 12.61
N LEU A 112 8.18 -2.14 11.31
CA LEU A 112 8.50 -3.46 10.76
C LEU A 112 9.77 -3.40 9.93
N HIS A 113 10.60 -4.45 10.01
CA HIS A 113 11.80 -4.61 9.20
C HIS A 113 11.47 -5.28 7.85
N ASP A 114 10.41 -6.10 7.80
CA ASP A 114 10.01 -6.82 6.59
C ASP A 114 8.49 -6.76 6.35
N PHE A 115 8.07 -5.86 5.46
CA PHE A 115 6.66 -5.76 5.04
C PHE A 115 6.25 -6.88 4.09
N ASN A 116 7.22 -7.47 3.36
CA ASN A 116 6.97 -8.44 2.29
C ASN A 116 6.99 -9.90 2.72
N CYS A 117 7.26 -10.20 4.01
CA CYS A 117 7.25 -11.57 4.49
C CYS A 117 5.88 -12.22 4.24
N GLY A 118 5.84 -13.43 3.66
CA GLY A 118 4.59 -14.19 3.43
C GLY A 118 4.00 -14.76 4.70
N LEU A 119 4.87 -15.09 5.67
CA LEU A 119 4.46 -15.67 6.96
C LEU A 119 3.97 -14.55 7.89
N LYS A 120 2.67 -14.52 8.11
CA LYS A 120 1.99 -13.53 8.97
C LYS A 120 0.84 -14.18 9.71
N ALA A 121 0.59 -13.75 10.95
CA ALA A 121 -0.56 -14.15 11.75
C ALA A 121 -1.47 -12.94 12.03
N TYR A 122 -2.76 -13.19 12.09
CA TYR A 122 -3.80 -12.17 12.27
C TYR A 122 -4.92 -12.69 13.17
N GLN A 123 -5.56 -11.80 13.88
CA GLN A 123 -6.90 -12.08 14.41
C GLN A 123 -7.91 -12.12 13.25
N ASN A 124 -8.89 -13.02 13.30
CA ASN A 124 -9.89 -13.16 12.23
C ASN A 124 -10.61 -11.85 11.92
N ARG A 125 -11.05 -11.12 12.96
CA ARG A 125 -11.72 -9.83 12.79
C ARG A 125 -10.89 -8.83 11.97
N VAL A 126 -9.56 -8.89 12.05
CA VAL A 126 -8.66 -8.01 11.31
C VAL A 126 -8.70 -8.32 9.82
N ILE A 127 -8.60 -9.59 9.44
CA ILE A 127 -8.63 -9.98 8.02
C ILE A 127 -10.00 -9.75 7.37
N LYS A 128 -11.08 -9.87 8.16
CA LYS A 128 -12.45 -9.57 7.68
C LYS A 128 -12.67 -8.07 7.45
N SER A 129 -11.86 -7.22 8.07
CA SER A 129 -11.97 -5.77 7.98
C SER A 129 -11.17 -5.16 6.83
N ILE A 130 -10.29 -5.92 6.17
CA ILE A 130 -9.41 -5.40 5.13
C ILE A 130 -9.75 -5.96 3.75
N ASN A 131 -9.70 -5.10 2.74
CA ASN A 131 -9.85 -5.48 1.34
C ASN A 131 -8.48 -5.51 0.65
N VAL A 132 -8.04 -6.72 0.25
CA VAL A 132 -6.75 -6.93 -0.42
C VAL A 132 -6.98 -7.12 -1.91
N TYR A 133 -6.66 -6.11 -2.73
CA TYR A 133 -6.80 -6.15 -4.18
C TYR A 133 -5.57 -5.56 -4.88
N GLY A 134 -5.42 -5.80 -6.20
CA GLY A 134 -4.25 -5.37 -6.97
C GLY A 134 -2.95 -5.94 -6.38
N GLU A 135 -1.92 -5.13 -6.23
CA GLU A 135 -0.64 -5.52 -5.62
C GLU A 135 -0.56 -5.23 -4.10
N ARG A 136 -1.70 -4.98 -3.44
CA ARG A 136 -1.76 -4.55 -2.03
C ARG A 136 -1.40 -5.63 -1.02
N HIS A 137 -1.16 -6.86 -1.43
CA HIS A 137 -0.68 -7.92 -0.53
C HIS A 137 0.62 -7.55 0.23
N ARG A 138 1.43 -6.64 -0.34
CA ARG A 138 2.66 -6.12 0.29
C ARG A 138 2.37 -5.13 1.40
N TYR A 139 1.20 -4.50 1.36
CA TYR A 139 0.78 -3.43 2.25
C TYR A 139 -0.27 -3.85 3.27
N ILE A 140 -0.45 -5.16 3.47
CA ILE A 140 -1.40 -5.68 4.47
C ILE A 140 -1.18 -5.04 5.86
N PRO A 141 0.06 -4.88 6.40
CA PRO A 141 0.25 -4.21 7.68
C PRO A 141 -0.31 -2.79 7.71
N LEU A 142 -0.24 -2.11 6.57
CA LEU A 142 -0.75 -0.76 6.40
C LEU A 142 -2.29 -0.73 6.36
N LEU A 143 -2.89 -1.67 5.62
CA LEU A 143 -4.35 -1.85 5.58
C LEU A 143 -4.89 -2.15 6.98
N VAL A 144 -4.23 -3.02 7.73
CA VAL A 144 -4.57 -3.35 9.13
C VAL A 144 -4.53 -2.10 10.01
N LYS A 145 -3.47 -1.29 9.91
CA LYS A 145 -3.36 -0.03 10.66
C LYS A 145 -4.47 0.95 10.29
N TRP A 146 -4.81 1.06 9.02
CA TRP A 146 -5.89 1.95 8.54
C TRP A 146 -7.28 1.53 9.00
N SER A 147 -7.50 0.22 9.17
CA SER A 147 -8.72 -0.31 9.77
C SER A 147 -8.80 -0.13 11.29
N GLY A 148 -7.86 0.63 11.89
CA GLY A 148 -7.88 0.97 13.32
C GLY A 148 -7.05 0.06 14.21
N TYR A 149 -6.53 -1.06 13.72
CA TYR A 149 -5.77 -2.02 14.49
C TYR A 149 -4.31 -1.59 14.69
N LYS A 150 -3.95 -1.15 15.89
CA LYS A 150 -2.64 -0.54 16.19
C LYS A 150 -1.60 -1.52 16.73
N LYS A 151 -2.03 -2.65 17.32
CA LYS A 151 -1.10 -3.65 17.91
C LYS A 151 -0.51 -4.55 16.82
N ILE A 152 0.44 -4.01 16.06
CA ILE A 152 1.17 -4.69 14.97
C ILE A 152 2.62 -4.85 15.41
N THR A 153 3.14 -6.08 15.31
CA THR A 153 4.53 -6.40 15.65
C THR A 153 5.15 -7.37 14.64
N GLU A 154 6.42 -7.66 14.82
CA GLU A 154 7.12 -8.68 14.04
C GLU A 154 7.91 -9.63 14.95
N THR A 155 8.20 -10.82 14.46
CA THR A 155 9.07 -11.79 15.12
C THR A 155 10.05 -12.37 14.11
N VAL A 156 11.27 -12.64 14.57
CA VAL A 156 12.28 -13.31 13.72
C VAL A 156 11.80 -14.72 13.41
N VAL A 157 11.81 -15.06 12.13
CA VAL A 157 11.44 -16.38 11.59
C VAL A 157 12.57 -16.97 10.79
N VAL A 158 12.67 -18.29 10.80
CA VAL A 158 13.66 -19.02 10.01
C VAL A 158 13.25 -19.01 8.55
N HIS A 159 14.19 -18.65 7.69
CA HIS A 159 14.00 -18.63 6.25
C HIS A 159 14.94 -19.63 5.59
N GLN A 160 14.38 -20.59 4.85
CA GLN A 160 15.14 -21.60 4.12
C GLN A 160 15.44 -21.15 2.70
N ALA A 161 16.58 -21.59 2.17
CA ALA A 161 16.88 -21.38 0.76
C ALA A 161 15.85 -22.10 -0.12
N ARG A 162 15.50 -21.50 -1.26
CA ARG A 162 14.54 -22.08 -2.20
C ARG A 162 15.05 -23.41 -2.73
N LYS A 163 14.29 -24.48 -2.54
CA LYS A 163 14.65 -25.82 -3.02
C LYS A 163 14.18 -26.08 -4.46
N TYR A 164 13.13 -25.39 -4.93
CA TYR A 164 12.48 -25.66 -6.22
C TYR A 164 12.02 -24.38 -6.90
N GLY A 165 12.07 -24.36 -8.23
CA GLY A 165 11.56 -23.26 -9.05
C GLY A 165 12.60 -22.17 -9.35
N VAL A 166 12.42 -21.51 -10.50
CA VAL A 166 13.26 -20.40 -10.96
C VAL A 166 12.53 -19.08 -10.71
N THR A 167 13.27 -18.06 -10.33
CA THR A 167 12.72 -16.72 -10.10
C THR A 167 12.34 -16.08 -11.43
N LYS A 168 11.05 -15.85 -11.68
CA LYS A 168 10.51 -15.21 -12.91
C LYS A 168 10.43 -13.67 -12.80
N PHE A 169 11.33 -13.01 -12.08
CA PHE A 169 11.19 -11.58 -11.83
C PHE A 169 12.20 -10.76 -12.65
N GLY A 170 11.67 -9.90 -13.55
CA GLY A 170 12.43 -8.94 -14.34
C GLY A 170 12.56 -7.55 -13.72
N PHE A 171 13.18 -6.62 -14.45
CA PHE A 171 13.39 -5.23 -14.09
C PHE A 171 12.08 -4.45 -13.88
N GLU A 172 11.01 -4.84 -14.58
CA GLU A 172 9.65 -4.24 -14.45
C GLU A 172 9.13 -4.20 -13.00
N ARG A 173 9.56 -5.15 -12.16
CA ARG A 173 9.17 -5.19 -10.75
C ARG A 173 9.69 -3.99 -9.94
N TYR A 174 10.80 -3.41 -10.31
CA TYR A 174 11.34 -2.23 -9.61
C TYR A 174 10.51 -1.00 -9.92
N ILE A 175 10.11 -0.83 -11.18
CA ILE A 175 9.25 0.28 -11.61
C ILE A 175 7.86 0.14 -10.98
N THR A 176 7.22 -1.03 -11.09
CA THR A 176 5.92 -1.29 -10.45
C THR A 176 6.00 -1.14 -8.93
N GLY A 177 7.05 -1.67 -8.29
CA GLY A 177 7.23 -1.51 -6.85
C GLY A 177 7.39 -0.05 -6.41
N PHE A 178 8.05 0.77 -7.21
CA PHE A 178 8.18 2.21 -6.95
C PHE A 178 6.84 2.94 -7.14
N LEU A 179 6.12 2.66 -8.22
CA LEU A 179 4.80 3.24 -8.47
C LEU A 179 3.78 2.82 -7.40
N ASP A 180 3.80 1.56 -6.97
CA ASP A 180 2.99 1.06 -5.87
C ASP A 180 3.30 1.80 -4.56
N LEU A 181 4.59 2.05 -4.30
CA LEU A 181 5.02 2.78 -3.12
C LEU A 181 4.51 4.22 -3.13
N LEU A 182 4.62 4.91 -4.28
CA LEU A 182 4.08 6.25 -4.45
C LEU A 182 2.56 6.25 -4.24
N SER A 183 1.85 5.32 -4.88
CA SER A 183 0.40 5.19 -4.76
C SER A 183 -0.04 4.95 -3.32
N VAL A 184 0.63 4.02 -2.63
CA VAL A 184 0.30 3.72 -1.23
C VAL A 184 0.65 4.88 -0.32
N SER A 185 1.80 5.53 -0.52
CA SER A 185 2.20 6.71 0.26
C SER A 185 1.19 7.84 0.09
N PHE A 186 0.76 8.08 -1.15
CA PHE A 186 -0.23 9.09 -1.47
C PHE A 186 -1.60 8.77 -0.83
N ILE A 187 -2.11 7.55 -1.05
CA ILE A 187 -3.38 7.11 -0.47
C ILE A 187 -3.32 7.14 1.06
N THR A 188 -2.20 6.75 1.67
CA THR A 188 -2.03 6.79 3.14
C THR A 188 -2.21 8.19 3.69
N ARG A 189 -1.59 9.16 3.05
CA ARG A 189 -1.55 10.54 3.54
C ARG A 189 -2.82 11.33 3.23
N PHE A 190 -3.40 11.10 2.04
CA PHE A 190 -4.43 11.97 1.47
C PHE A 190 -5.77 11.28 1.22
N ARG A 191 -5.95 10.02 1.69
CA ARG A 191 -7.18 9.23 1.47
C ARG A 191 -8.46 9.95 1.89
N LYS A 192 -8.41 10.73 2.97
CA LYS A 192 -9.61 11.41 3.51
C LYS A 192 -9.83 12.78 2.91
N ASN A 193 -8.78 13.51 2.61
CA ASN A 193 -8.85 14.91 2.19
C ASN A 193 -7.82 15.22 1.08
N PRO A 194 -7.98 14.73 -0.14
CA PRO A 194 -7.05 15.00 -1.23
C PRO A 194 -7.01 16.48 -1.61
N MET A 195 -8.14 17.20 -1.41
CA MET A 195 -8.25 18.63 -1.66
C MET A 195 -7.25 19.43 -0.83
N HIS A 196 -6.93 19.03 0.41
CA HIS A 196 -5.95 19.74 1.23
C HIS A 196 -4.55 19.72 0.62
N PHE A 197 -4.17 18.64 -0.06
CA PHE A 197 -2.86 18.56 -0.71
C PHE A 197 -2.84 19.28 -2.06
N PHE A 198 -3.70 18.87 -2.96
CA PHE A 198 -3.71 19.41 -4.32
C PHE A 198 -4.19 20.86 -4.34
N GLY A 199 -5.19 21.20 -3.54
CA GLY A 199 -5.72 22.54 -3.44
C GLY A 199 -4.70 23.52 -2.89
N LEU A 200 -3.99 23.18 -1.81
CA LEU A 200 -2.95 24.04 -1.24
C LEU A 200 -1.82 24.26 -2.25
N LEU A 201 -1.30 23.17 -2.85
CA LEU A 201 -0.23 23.27 -3.83
C LEU A 201 -0.67 24.04 -5.08
N GLY A 202 -1.93 23.86 -5.52
CA GLY A 202 -2.54 24.57 -6.61
C GLY A 202 -2.66 26.07 -6.35
N ILE A 203 -3.16 26.46 -5.17
CA ILE A 203 -3.26 27.86 -4.76
C ILE A 203 -1.87 28.51 -4.68
N MET A 204 -0.90 27.84 -4.06
CA MET A 204 0.48 28.38 -3.98
C MET A 204 1.09 28.60 -5.36
N SER A 205 0.94 27.64 -6.27
CA SER A 205 1.44 27.75 -7.63
C SER A 205 0.73 28.87 -8.40
N PHE A 206 -0.59 28.96 -8.27
CA PHE A 206 -1.39 30.01 -8.90
C PHE A 206 -1.00 31.41 -8.41
N VAL A 207 -0.95 31.60 -7.09
CA VAL A 207 -0.60 32.89 -6.47
C VAL A 207 0.82 33.32 -6.85
N SER A 208 1.76 32.37 -6.88
CA SER A 208 3.14 32.67 -7.32
C SER A 208 3.20 33.09 -8.78
N GLY A 209 2.55 32.34 -9.68
CA GLY A 209 2.49 32.67 -11.11
C GLY A 209 1.78 34.00 -11.37
N PHE A 210 0.65 34.24 -10.68
CA PHE A 210 -0.08 35.50 -10.78
C PHE A 210 0.75 36.68 -10.26
N GLY A 211 1.40 36.54 -9.11
CA GLY A 211 2.25 37.57 -8.53
C GLY A 211 3.42 37.94 -9.41
N ILE A 212 4.12 36.97 -10.01
CA ILE A 212 5.20 37.21 -10.96
C ILE A 212 4.67 37.92 -12.20
N THR A 213 3.57 37.47 -12.78
CA THR A 213 2.98 38.09 -13.97
C THR A 213 2.57 39.53 -13.68
N LEU A 214 1.89 39.76 -12.56
CA LEU A 214 1.48 41.11 -12.15
C LEU A 214 2.69 42.01 -11.93
N PHE A 215 3.73 41.52 -11.25
CA PHE A 215 4.98 42.29 -11.08
C PHE A 215 5.60 42.71 -12.40
N LEU A 216 5.72 41.79 -13.37
CA LEU A 216 6.29 42.10 -14.68
C LEU A 216 5.46 43.14 -15.46
N VAL A 217 4.12 43.07 -15.37
CA VAL A 217 3.23 44.04 -16.01
C VAL A 217 3.35 45.44 -15.36
N VAL A 218 3.32 45.48 -14.03
CA VAL A 218 3.45 46.74 -13.28
C VAL A 218 4.82 47.36 -13.49
N ASP A 219 5.90 46.60 -13.45
CA ASP A 219 7.27 47.05 -13.71
C ASP A 219 7.39 47.65 -15.11
N LYS A 220 6.84 47.01 -16.13
CA LYS A 220 6.81 47.53 -17.50
C LYS A 220 6.08 48.86 -17.56
N ILE A 221 4.90 48.98 -16.98
CA ILE A 221 4.08 50.20 -17.00
C ILE A 221 4.83 51.36 -16.30
N LEU A 222 5.41 51.11 -15.13
CA LEU A 222 6.14 52.12 -14.37
C LEU A 222 7.39 52.59 -15.12
N ASN A 223 8.19 51.66 -15.65
CA ASN A 223 9.40 52.03 -16.41
C ASN A 223 9.05 52.81 -17.70
N GLN A 224 7.96 52.45 -18.37
CA GLN A 224 7.47 53.19 -19.53
C GLN A 224 7.01 54.60 -19.15
N TYR A 225 6.34 54.76 -18.00
CA TYR A 225 5.92 56.07 -17.50
C TYR A 225 7.09 56.98 -17.15
N TYR A 226 8.19 56.42 -16.61
CA TYR A 226 9.40 57.17 -16.28
C TYR A 226 10.38 57.32 -17.46
N GLY A 227 10.04 56.86 -18.67
CA GLY A 227 10.89 56.94 -19.85
C GLY A 227 12.14 56.06 -19.80
N LEU A 228 12.13 55.03 -18.96
CA LEU A 228 13.23 54.09 -18.83
C LEU A 228 13.15 52.97 -19.92
N PRO A 229 14.30 52.38 -20.32
CA PRO A 229 14.30 51.32 -21.30
C PRO A 229 13.57 50.09 -20.74
N THR A 230 12.53 49.66 -21.42
CA THR A 230 11.71 48.48 -21.01
C THR A 230 11.91 47.32 -21.97
N ARG A 231 11.88 46.08 -21.43
CA ARG A 231 11.75 44.85 -22.22
C ARG A 231 10.28 44.46 -22.30
N ASP A 232 9.88 43.89 -23.41
CA ASP A 232 8.53 43.31 -23.46
C ASP A 232 8.36 42.18 -22.49
N VAL A 233 7.17 42.08 -21.88
CA VAL A 233 6.88 41.05 -20.87
C VAL A 233 7.06 39.63 -21.44
N VAL A 234 6.70 39.51 -22.75
CA VAL A 234 6.82 38.22 -23.48
C VAL A 234 8.27 37.84 -23.78
N ASP A 235 9.18 38.82 -23.87
CA ASP A 235 10.62 38.58 -24.11
C ASP A 235 11.37 38.12 -22.86
N GLN A 236 10.68 38.06 -21.72
CA GLN A 236 11.27 37.65 -20.46
C GLN A 236 10.98 36.17 -20.20
N PRO A 237 12.01 35.28 -20.04
CA PRO A 237 11.81 33.85 -19.80
C PRO A 237 10.98 33.56 -18.54
N ILE A 238 11.06 34.43 -17.53
CA ILE A 238 10.33 34.28 -16.27
C ILE A 238 8.81 34.41 -16.47
N PHE A 239 8.35 35.12 -17.50
CA PHE A 239 6.93 35.19 -17.85
C PHE A 239 6.36 33.84 -18.24
N PHE A 240 7.09 33.04 -19.01
CA PHE A 240 6.65 31.70 -19.39
C PHE A 240 6.62 30.77 -18.20
N LEU A 241 7.57 30.89 -17.27
CA LEU A 241 7.53 30.12 -16.00
C LEU A 241 6.32 30.52 -15.16
N ALA A 242 5.99 31.81 -15.10
CA ALA A 242 4.81 32.29 -14.39
C ALA A 242 3.50 31.75 -15.01
N LEU A 243 3.43 31.76 -16.36
CA LEU A 243 2.28 31.22 -17.10
C LEU A 243 2.10 29.72 -16.84
N VAL A 244 3.19 28.95 -16.89
CA VAL A 244 3.18 27.52 -16.55
C VAL A 244 2.72 27.29 -15.11
N ALA A 245 3.20 28.11 -14.17
CA ALA A 245 2.78 28.03 -12.77
C ALA A 245 1.29 28.30 -12.58
N LEU A 246 0.73 29.27 -13.32
CA LEU A 246 -0.72 29.55 -13.33
C LEU A 246 -1.52 28.33 -13.82
N ILE A 247 -1.12 27.76 -14.97
CA ILE A 247 -1.80 26.61 -15.57
C ILE A 247 -1.74 25.41 -14.62
N ILE A 248 -0.56 25.08 -14.11
CA ILE A 248 -0.36 23.98 -13.15
C ILE A 248 -1.19 24.23 -11.89
N GLY A 249 -1.23 25.47 -11.41
CA GLY A 249 -2.03 25.85 -10.23
C GLY A 249 -3.50 25.51 -10.40
N VAL A 250 -4.10 25.90 -11.51
CA VAL A 250 -5.49 25.57 -11.84
C VAL A 250 -5.70 24.07 -12.00
N GLN A 251 -4.79 23.36 -12.68
CA GLN A 251 -4.89 21.92 -12.89
C GLN A 251 -4.81 21.14 -11.57
N LEU A 252 -3.90 21.50 -10.68
CA LEU A 252 -3.79 20.88 -9.36
C LEU A 252 -5.04 21.12 -8.52
N PHE A 253 -5.57 22.34 -8.52
CA PHE A 253 -6.79 22.66 -7.79
C PHE A 253 -7.98 21.83 -8.29
N LEU A 254 -8.19 21.76 -9.60
CA LEU A 254 -9.25 20.97 -10.22
C LEU A 254 -9.07 19.46 -9.94
N SER A 255 -7.82 18.97 -9.98
CA SER A 255 -7.52 17.57 -9.65
C SER A 255 -7.88 17.25 -8.19
N GLY A 256 -7.60 18.16 -7.27
CA GLY A 256 -8.00 18.02 -5.85
C GLY A 256 -9.51 17.96 -5.70
N PHE A 257 -10.23 18.82 -6.38
CA PHE A 257 -11.69 18.86 -6.36
C PHE A 257 -12.30 17.59 -6.94
N LEU A 258 -11.79 17.10 -8.09
CA LEU A 258 -12.25 15.84 -8.69
C LEU A 258 -11.99 14.65 -7.76
N ALA A 259 -10.80 14.59 -7.14
CA ALA A 259 -10.47 13.54 -6.20
C ALA A 259 -11.43 13.53 -4.98
N GLU A 260 -11.79 14.70 -4.47
CA GLU A 260 -12.75 14.85 -3.38
C GLU A 260 -14.15 14.37 -3.79
N MET A 261 -14.61 14.73 -5.00
CA MET A 261 -15.89 14.25 -5.54
C MET A 261 -15.94 12.74 -5.71
N VAL A 262 -14.84 12.12 -6.20
CA VAL A 262 -14.74 10.66 -6.33
C VAL A 262 -14.85 9.97 -4.97
N ILE A 263 -14.21 10.51 -3.94
CA ILE A 263 -14.32 9.97 -2.58
C ILE A 263 -15.73 10.11 -2.05
N GLN A 264 -16.38 11.26 -2.27
CA GLN A 264 -17.74 11.49 -1.83
C GLN A 264 -18.77 10.60 -2.53
N SER A 265 -18.53 10.20 -3.77
CA SER A 265 -19.39 9.29 -4.53
C SER A 265 -19.13 7.80 -4.25
N SER A 266 -18.08 7.47 -3.46
CA SER A 266 -17.76 6.08 -3.13
C SER A 266 -18.82 5.45 -2.24
N PRO A 267 -19.28 4.21 -2.54
CA PRO A 267 -20.24 3.49 -1.71
C PRO A 267 -19.72 3.17 -0.30
N ASN A 268 -18.40 3.14 -0.11
CA ASN A 268 -17.74 2.89 1.18
C ASN A 268 -17.44 4.19 1.96
N LYS A 269 -18.32 5.16 1.88
CA LYS A 269 -18.18 6.48 2.54
C LYS A 269 -18.00 6.39 4.05
N HIS A 270 -18.62 5.38 4.67
CA HIS A 270 -18.60 5.12 6.11
C HIS A 270 -17.71 3.90 6.43
N ASP A 271 -16.42 3.99 6.09
CA ASP A 271 -15.42 2.97 6.39
C ASP A 271 -14.94 3.12 7.86
N TYR A 272 -15.86 2.83 8.79
CA TYR A 272 -15.57 2.75 10.22
C TYR A 272 -16.00 1.40 10.77
N GLN A 273 -15.29 0.93 11.78
CA GLN A 273 -15.61 -0.30 12.50
C GLN A 273 -16.02 0.04 13.92
N ILE A 274 -17.13 -0.54 14.36
CA ILE A 274 -17.59 -0.43 15.74
C ILE A 274 -16.83 -1.49 16.55
N GLU A 275 -16.06 -1.06 17.52
CA GLU A 275 -15.30 -1.96 18.40
C GLU A 275 -16.21 -2.56 19.48
N GLU A 276 -17.11 -1.76 20.04
CA GLU A 276 -18.02 -2.15 21.11
C GLU A 276 -19.32 -1.34 21.03
N GLU A 277 -20.45 -1.99 21.18
CA GLU A 277 -21.76 -1.35 21.30
C GLU A 277 -22.21 -1.38 22.75
N ILE A 278 -22.24 -0.24 23.40
CA ILE A 278 -22.77 -0.08 24.77
C ILE A 278 -24.27 0.13 24.67
N LYS A 279 -25.06 -0.88 25.07
CA LYS A 279 -26.50 -0.72 25.23
C LYS A 279 -26.74 0.05 26.53
N LEU A 280 -27.12 1.31 26.43
CA LEU A 280 -27.72 2.05 27.52
C LEU A 280 -29.10 1.44 27.73
N ASN A 281 -29.28 0.72 28.84
CA ASN A 281 -30.63 0.30 29.28
C ASN A 281 -31.46 1.57 29.51
N ALA A 282 -32.48 1.74 28.66
CA ALA A 282 -33.48 2.78 28.83
C ALA A 282 -34.40 2.46 30.02
#